data_ef320687aab4b5362c28bb96c3a37fd2
#
_entry.id   ef320687aab4b5362c28bb96c3a37fd2
#
_cell.length_a   1.000
_cell.length_b   1.000
_cell.length_c   1.000
_cell.angle_alpha   90.00
_cell.angle_beta   90.00
_cell.angle_gamma   90.00
#
_symmetry.space_group_name_H-M   'P 1'
#
loop_
_entity.id
_entity.type
_entity.pdbx_description
1 polymer ?
#
loop_
_entity_poly.entity_id
_entity_poly.type
_entity_poly.pdbx_seq_one_letter_code
_entity_poly.pdbx_strand_id
1 'polypeptide(L)'
;MNRVHLDHNATTPLRAEARAELLRAVDALRGNPSSVHAAGRAARAELDDARERIAAALGVEGEEIIFTSGGTEANNAAIFGGTPQGAPLYVGALEHSSVREAAEALKRAGRAVHSLPVDPSGLLDTTAMKAALEGQKAGLLSVMAANNELGTISPLEEMRLCLEGLSCASRPLWHADCVQMLGKRRFAPRELGLDMASFSAHKVGGPLGVGVLWCAKSAALSPRVVGGGQESGMRSGTENLPAIAAAAVAIELAVAEQALYTERTARLSASLWREIQSSIPGARLLGPAIESPARLPNTLCVLLPGADGRVLVPRLDLEGLEVSAGSACSSGSIEPSPVLLALGHNEADARAALRLSLGRDTTEEELRLAIKILRTTCG
;
A
#
# COMPACT_ATOMS: atom_id res chain seq x y z
N MET A 1 7.02 -29.58 -8.60
CA MET A 1 6.48 -28.69 -9.64
C MET A 1 7.05 -27.29 -9.40
N ASN A 2 7.50 -26.61 -10.46
CA ASN A 2 7.90 -25.21 -10.32
C ASN A 2 6.63 -24.37 -10.07
N ARG A 3 6.58 -23.65 -8.95
CA ARG A 3 5.46 -22.75 -8.63
C ARG A 3 5.75 -21.36 -9.21
N VAL A 4 4.70 -20.69 -9.68
CA VAL A 4 4.76 -19.31 -10.17
C VAL A 4 4.04 -18.39 -9.18
N HIS A 5 4.77 -17.43 -8.62
CA HIS A 5 4.20 -16.48 -7.67
C HIS A 5 3.86 -15.14 -8.37
N LEU A 6 2.57 -14.89 -8.56
CA LEU A 6 2.03 -13.64 -9.12
C LEU A 6 1.08 -12.95 -8.12
N ASP A 7 1.41 -13.01 -6.83
CA ASP A 7 0.64 -12.33 -5.77
C ASP A 7 1.50 -11.37 -4.92
N HIS A 8 2.42 -10.66 -5.57
CA HIS A 8 3.35 -9.73 -4.91
C HIS A 8 2.67 -8.52 -4.25
N ASN A 9 1.44 -8.17 -4.62
CA ASN A 9 0.69 -7.13 -3.92
C ASN A 9 0.16 -7.61 -2.56
N ALA A 10 0.02 -8.91 -2.32
CA ALA A 10 -0.29 -9.45 -1.00
C ALA A 10 0.95 -9.44 -0.10
N THR A 11 2.07 -9.97 -0.58
CA THR A 11 3.39 -9.90 0.08
C THR A 11 4.48 -10.22 -0.93
N THR A 12 5.71 -9.77 -0.69
CA THR A 12 6.87 -10.13 -1.51
C THR A 12 7.84 -10.99 -0.70
N PRO A 13 8.58 -11.91 -1.34
CA PRO A 13 9.67 -12.61 -0.68
C PRO A 13 10.68 -11.64 -0.06
N LEU A 14 11.20 -12.02 1.11
CA LEU A 14 12.22 -11.24 1.80
C LEU A 14 13.49 -11.14 0.93
N ARG A 15 13.98 -9.91 0.69
CA ARG A 15 15.23 -9.68 -0.04
C ARG A 15 16.41 -10.34 0.68
N ALA A 16 17.37 -10.87 -0.08
CA ALA A 16 18.56 -11.51 0.48
C ALA A 16 19.35 -10.55 1.38
N GLU A 17 19.47 -9.29 0.97
CA GLU A 17 20.15 -8.23 1.70
C GLU A 17 19.42 -7.88 3.01
N ALA A 18 18.10 -7.77 2.97
CA ALA A 18 17.28 -7.54 4.15
C ALA A 18 17.33 -8.74 5.12
N ARG A 19 17.37 -9.98 4.57
CA ARG A 19 17.57 -11.19 5.38
C ARG A 19 18.93 -11.20 6.08
N ALA A 20 20.00 -10.85 5.35
CA ALA A 20 21.34 -10.78 5.92
C ALA A 20 21.40 -9.76 7.05
N GLU A 21 20.80 -8.57 6.86
CA GLU A 21 20.72 -7.52 7.86
C GLU A 21 19.89 -7.95 9.09
N LEU A 22 18.75 -8.61 8.88
CA LEU A 22 17.95 -9.15 9.97
C LEU A 22 18.77 -10.09 10.88
N LEU A 23 19.49 -11.04 10.27
CA LEU A 23 20.32 -11.99 11.02
C LEU A 23 21.49 -11.29 11.72
N ARG A 24 22.17 -10.35 11.03
CA ARG A 24 23.23 -9.52 11.63
C ARG A 24 22.72 -8.81 12.89
N ALA A 25 21.55 -8.18 12.78
CA ALA A 25 20.99 -7.41 13.89
C ALA A 25 20.53 -8.32 15.05
N VAL A 26 19.97 -9.49 14.77
CA VAL A 26 19.62 -10.48 15.81
C VAL A 26 20.85 -10.94 16.58
N ASP A 27 21.98 -11.21 15.89
CA ASP A 27 23.21 -11.71 16.51
C ASP A 27 23.96 -10.62 17.29
N ALA A 28 23.96 -9.38 16.80
CA ALA A 28 24.74 -8.29 17.33
C ALA A 28 24.03 -7.50 18.45
N LEU A 29 22.72 -7.33 18.38
CA LEU A 29 21.98 -6.44 19.26
C LEU A 29 21.54 -7.15 20.55
N ARG A 30 21.98 -6.60 21.69
CA ARG A 30 21.72 -7.17 23.04
C ARG A 30 21.11 -6.15 24.00
N GLY A 31 20.75 -4.96 23.53
CA GLY A 31 20.28 -3.84 24.34
C GLY A 31 18.87 -3.38 23.94
N ASN A 32 18.16 -2.83 24.91
CA ASN A 32 16.94 -2.08 24.65
C ASN A 32 17.33 -0.63 24.27
N PRO A 33 16.83 -0.05 23.18
CA PRO A 33 17.14 1.33 22.76
C PRO A 33 16.82 2.40 23.81
N SER A 34 15.96 2.10 24.79
CA SER A 34 15.63 3.00 25.90
C SER A 34 16.62 2.92 27.08
N SER A 35 17.58 1.97 27.08
CA SER A 35 18.55 1.78 28.18
C SER A 35 19.74 2.70 28.04
N VAL A 36 20.21 3.26 29.17
CA VAL A 36 21.32 4.21 29.21
C VAL A 36 22.72 3.57 29.19
N HIS A 37 22.84 2.25 29.39
CA HIS A 37 24.14 1.55 29.37
C HIS A 37 24.61 1.30 27.92
N ALA A 38 25.86 0.85 27.76
CA ALA A 38 26.54 0.73 26.47
C ALA A 38 25.75 -0.07 25.43
N ALA A 39 25.16 -1.23 25.81
CA ALA A 39 24.36 -2.05 24.90
C ALA A 39 23.07 -1.32 24.46
N GLY A 40 22.44 -0.55 25.36
CA GLY A 40 21.27 0.26 25.02
C GLY A 40 21.60 1.39 24.06
N ARG A 41 22.71 2.10 24.31
CA ARG A 41 23.18 3.16 23.38
C ARG A 41 23.53 2.61 22.00
N ALA A 42 24.12 1.42 21.91
CA ALA A 42 24.38 0.77 20.62
C ALA A 42 23.07 0.43 19.89
N ALA A 43 22.09 -0.11 20.60
CA ALA A 43 20.78 -0.40 20.05
C ALA A 43 20.04 0.89 19.59
N ARG A 44 20.18 1.98 20.35
CA ARG A 44 19.63 3.29 19.98
C ARG A 44 20.28 3.82 18.71
N ALA A 45 21.60 3.76 18.59
CA ALA A 45 22.32 4.20 17.40
C ALA A 45 21.90 3.44 16.14
N GLU A 46 21.67 2.13 16.27
CA GLU A 46 21.16 1.31 15.17
C GLU A 46 19.72 1.68 14.76
N LEU A 47 18.85 1.98 15.73
CA LEU A 47 17.50 2.44 15.47
C LEU A 47 17.48 3.79 14.74
N ASP A 48 18.36 4.71 15.19
CA ASP A 48 18.49 6.03 14.60
C ASP A 48 19.08 5.95 13.18
N ASP A 49 20.08 5.08 12.93
CA ASP A 49 20.60 4.80 11.58
C ASP A 49 19.51 4.27 10.64
N ALA A 50 18.75 3.27 11.06
CA ALA A 50 17.66 2.72 10.27
C ALA A 50 16.60 3.80 9.94
N ARG A 51 16.31 4.69 10.87
CA ARG A 51 15.39 5.82 10.72
C ARG A 51 15.89 6.81 9.66
N GLU A 52 17.15 7.22 9.76
CA GLU A 52 17.76 8.15 8.81
C GLU A 52 17.85 7.58 7.40
N ARG A 53 18.15 6.30 7.25
CA ARG A 53 18.17 5.62 5.95
C ARG A 53 16.80 5.60 5.29
N ILE A 54 15.75 5.30 6.06
CA ILE A 54 14.35 5.34 5.53
C ILE A 54 13.98 6.78 5.18
N ALA A 55 14.31 7.74 6.02
CA ALA A 55 14.02 9.15 5.79
C ALA A 55 14.71 9.65 4.51
N ALA A 56 16.00 9.34 4.34
CA ALA A 56 16.76 9.67 3.14
C ALA A 56 16.13 9.05 1.87
N ALA A 57 15.71 7.77 1.94
CA ALA A 57 15.06 7.09 0.82
C ALA A 57 13.72 7.74 0.44
N LEU A 58 12.98 8.29 1.42
CA LEU A 58 11.70 8.96 1.20
C LEU A 58 11.82 10.47 0.91
N GLY A 59 13.02 11.06 1.06
CA GLY A 59 13.26 12.50 0.90
C GLY A 59 12.64 13.34 2.02
N VAL A 60 12.69 12.84 3.26
CA VAL A 60 12.10 13.45 4.46
C VAL A 60 13.11 13.48 5.63
N GLU A 61 12.73 14.04 6.77
CA GLU A 61 13.57 14.09 7.96
C GLU A 61 13.38 12.86 8.86
N GLY A 62 14.45 12.38 9.51
CA GLY A 62 14.38 11.23 10.41
C GLY A 62 13.36 11.39 11.53
N GLU A 63 13.28 12.57 12.14
CA GLU A 63 12.31 12.87 13.21
C GLU A 63 10.83 12.75 12.80
N GLU A 64 10.54 12.71 11.51
CA GLU A 64 9.20 12.56 10.95
C GLU A 64 8.80 11.09 10.71
N ILE A 65 9.73 10.16 10.90
CA ILE A 65 9.50 8.73 10.76
C ILE A 65 9.03 8.13 12.09
N ILE A 66 7.92 7.41 12.05
CA ILE A 66 7.34 6.68 13.18
C ILE A 66 7.26 5.19 12.79
N PHE A 67 7.94 4.32 13.52
CA PHE A 67 7.85 2.89 13.30
C PHE A 67 6.56 2.31 13.86
N THR A 68 5.93 1.44 13.08
CA THR A 68 4.70 0.73 13.41
C THR A 68 4.85 -0.76 13.12
N SER A 69 3.85 -1.57 13.48
CA SER A 69 3.85 -3.01 13.19
C SER A 69 3.48 -3.35 11.74
N GLY A 70 3.10 -2.38 10.92
CA GLY A 70 2.71 -2.58 9.53
C GLY A 70 1.85 -1.45 9.00
N GLY A 71 1.48 -1.51 7.72
CA GLY A 71 0.66 -0.50 7.06
C GLY A 71 -0.70 -0.29 7.75
N THR A 72 -1.29 -1.34 8.29
CA THR A 72 -2.58 -1.24 9.02
C THR A 72 -2.46 -0.36 10.26
N GLU A 73 -1.41 -0.54 11.08
CA GLU A 73 -1.20 0.32 12.26
C GLU A 73 -0.87 1.75 11.83
N ALA A 74 -0.05 1.94 10.78
CA ALA A 74 0.28 3.26 10.24
C ALA A 74 -0.97 4.00 9.75
N ASN A 75 -1.83 3.35 8.97
CA ASN A 75 -3.11 3.92 8.51
C ASN A 75 -4.05 4.25 9.67
N ASN A 76 -4.17 3.36 10.65
CA ASN A 76 -5.00 3.60 11.84
C ASN A 76 -4.46 4.77 12.68
N ALA A 77 -3.13 4.87 12.85
CA ALA A 77 -2.50 6.00 13.54
C ALA A 77 -2.81 7.32 12.82
N ALA A 78 -2.69 7.37 11.50
CA ALA A 78 -3.04 8.54 10.69
C ALA A 78 -4.53 8.89 10.80
N ILE A 79 -5.44 7.92 10.61
CA ILE A 79 -6.89 8.17 10.61
C ILE A 79 -7.38 8.61 12.00
N PHE A 80 -7.08 7.85 13.03
CA PHE A 80 -7.58 8.17 14.38
C PHE A 80 -6.80 9.29 15.05
N GLY A 81 -5.48 9.38 14.79
CA GLY A 81 -4.60 10.38 15.40
C GLY A 81 -4.61 11.72 14.66
N GLY A 82 -4.71 11.67 13.32
CA GLY A 82 -4.70 12.85 12.45
C GLY A 82 -6.06 13.50 12.22
N THR A 83 -7.19 12.84 12.58
CA THR A 83 -8.51 13.45 12.47
C THR A 83 -8.82 14.27 13.71
N PRO A 84 -8.83 15.63 13.67
CA PRO A 84 -9.09 16.46 14.84
C PRO A 84 -10.47 16.19 15.44
N GLN A 85 -10.63 16.39 16.74
CA GLN A 85 -11.92 16.18 17.39
C GLN A 85 -13.01 17.07 16.78
N GLY A 86 -14.16 16.47 16.43
CA GLY A 86 -15.28 17.18 15.81
C GLY A 86 -15.05 17.62 14.35
N ALA A 87 -13.90 17.27 13.74
CA ALA A 87 -13.65 17.55 12.34
C ALA A 87 -14.08 16.38 11.43
N PRO A 88 -14.42 16.61 10.15
CA PRO A 88 -14.79 15.57 9.22
C PRO A 88 -13.58 14.74 8.78
N LEU A 89 -13.86 13.51 8.32
CA LEU A 89 -12.94 12.65 7.59
C LEU A 89 -13.45 12.48 6.15
N TYR A 90 -12.57 12.71 5.19
CA TYR A 90 -12.80 12.44 3.76
C TYR A 90 -11.93 11.27 3.34
N VAL A 91 -12.53 10.25 2.72
CA VAL A 91 -11.82 9.03 2.31
C VAL A 91 -12.12 8.67 0.87
N GLY A 92 -11.14 8.14 0.16
CA GLY A 92 -11.37 7.57 -1.17
C GLY A 92 -12.35 6.39 -1.13
N ALA A 93 -13.18 6.23 -2.16
CA ALA A 93 -14.14 5.12 -2.24
C ALA A 93 -13.45 3.72 -2.32
N LEU A 94 -12.20 3.67 -2.77
CA LEU A 94 -11.47 2.42 -3.05
C LEU A 94 -10.39 2.10 -2.01
N GLU A 95 -10.49 2.65 -0.81
CA GLU A 95 -9.49 2.47 0.23
C GLU A 95 -9.30 1.00 0.67
N HIS A 96 -8.08 0.70 1.09
CA HIS A 96 -7.78 -0.57 1.75
C HIS A 96 -8.60 -0.73 3.03
N SER A 97 -8.92 -1.97 3.42
CA SER A 97 -9.69 -2.27 4.63
C SER A 97 -9.17 -1.58 5.89
N SER A 98 -7.85 -1.39 6.03
CA SER A 98 -7.26 -0.69 7.19
C SER A 98 -7.67 0.78 7.30
N VAL A 99 -7.99 1.45 6.19
CA VAL A 99 -8.53 2.82 6.16
C VAL A 99 -10.05 2.79 6.22
N ARG A 100 -10.69 1.95 5.40
CA ARG A 100 -12.16 1.85 5.35
C ARG A 100 -12.77 1.47 6.69
N GLU A 101 -12.25 0.45 7.37
CA GLU A 101 -12.77 0.03 8.68
C GLU A 101 -12.50 1.06 9.78
N ALA A 102 -11.35 1.77 9.72
CA ALA A 102 -11.07 2.89 10.62
C ALA A 102 -12.06 4.05 10.39
N ALA A 103 -12.37 4.38 9.15
CA ALA A 103 -13.37 5.39 8.79
C ALA A 103 -14.77 5.00 9.28
N GLU A 104 -15.19 3.74 9.09
CA GLU A 104 -16.46 3.23 9.60
C GLU A 104 -16.51 3.22 11.15
N ALA A 105 -15.40 2.97 11.82
CA ALA A 105 -15.33 3.08 13.28
C ALA A 105 -15.53 4.53 13.75
N LEU A 106 -14.93 5.51 13.08
CA LEU A 106 -15.16 6.93 13.35
C LEU A 106 -16.62 7.33 13.08
N LYS A 107 -17.22 6.86 12.01
CA LYS A 107 -18.62 7.08 11.67
C LYS A 107 -19.55 6.52 12.74
N ARG A 108 -19.32 5.29 13.22
CA ARG A 108 -20.06 4.70 14.35
C ARG A 108 -19.89 5.50 15.64
N ALA A 109 -18.75 6.17 15.82
CA ALA A 109 -18.49 7.09 16.95
C ALA A 109 -19.09 8.48 16.74
N GLY A 110 -19.97 8.69 15.75
CA GLY A 110 -20.67 9.94 15.48
C GLY A 110 -19.87 10.99 14.72
N ARG A 111 -18.76 10.61 14.05
CA ARG A 111 -17.96 11.53 13.23
C ARG A 111 -18.54 11.64 11.82
N ALA A 112 -18.47 12.84 11.24
CA ALA A 112 -18.77 13.02 9.83
C ALA A 112 -17.72 12.35 8.97
N VAL A 113 -18.12 11.39 8.13
CA VAL A 113 -17.24 10.68 7.19
C VAL A 113 -17.84 10.78 5.80
N HIS A 114 -17.05 11.27 4.85
CA HIS A 114 -17.44 11.50 3.46
C HIS A 114 -16.61 10.60 2.56
N SER A 115 -17.28 9.76 1.78
CA SER A 115 -16.63 8.98 0.72
C SER A 115 -16.52 9.81 -0.54
N LEU A 116 -15.33 9.86 -1.13
CA LEU A 116 -15.04 10.61 -2.35
C LEU A 116 -15.18 9.68 -3.57
N PRO A 117 -15.95 10.09 -4.59
CA PRO A 117 -16.23 9.24 -5.74
C PRO A 117 -15.02 9.05 -6.64
N VAL A 118 -15.08 8.01 -7.44
CA VAL A 118 -14.11 7.63 -8.46
C VAL A 118 -14.81 7.43 -9.81
N ASP A 119 -14.06 7.51 -10.89
CA ASP A 119 -14.52 7.13 -12.21
C ASP A 119 -14.55 5.59 -12.40
N PRO A 120 -15.06 5.06 -13.53
CA PRO A 120 -15.08 3.62 -13.80
C PRO A 120 -13.69 2.95 -13.88
N SER A 121 -12.62 3.71 -14.04
CA SER A 121 -11.24 3.20 -14.00
C SER A 121 -10.65 3.20 -12.59
N GLY A 122 -11.39 3.70 -11.60
CA GLY A 122 -10.97 3.83 -10.21
C GLY A 122 -10.13 5.08 -9.93
N LEU A 123 -10.07 6.05 -10.85
CA LEU A 123 -9.43 7.34 -10.61
C LEU A 123 -10.34 8.24 -9.76
N LEU A 124 -9.75 8.88 -8.75
CA LEU A 124 -10.47 9.84 -7.91
C LEU A 124 -11.01 11.01 -8.75
N ASP A 125 -12.27 11.36 -8.56
CA ASP A 125 -12.85 12.59 -9.09
C ASP A 125 -12.38 13.80 -8.26
N THR A 126 -11.34 14.48 -8.76
CA THR A 126 -10.75 15.64 -8.08
C THR A 126 -11.68 16.85 -8.06
N THR A 127 -12.63 16.94 -8.99
CA THR A 127 -13.66 17.99 -9.02
C THR A 127 -14.66 17.79 -7.89
N ALA A 128 -15.16 16.56 -7.74
CA ALA A 128 -16.04 16.21 -6.64
C ALA A 128 -15.32 16.31 -5.28
N MET A 129 -14.04 15.93 -5.20
CA MET A 129 -13.21 16.12 -4.02
C MET A 129 -13.14 17.60 -3.62
N LYS A 130 -12.81 18.49 -4.57
CA LYS A 130 -12.73 19.94 -4.31
C LYS A 130 -14.07 20.49 -3.81
N ALA A 131 -15.17 20.13 -4.47
CA ALA A 131 -16.51 20.56 -4.07
C ALA A 131 -16.89 20.06 -2.66
N ALA A 132 -16.47 18.86 -2.28
CA ALA A 132 -16.72 18.30 -0.95
C ALA A 132 -15.92 19.02 0.16
N LEU A 133 -14.76 19.58 -0.17
CA LEU A 133 -13.87 20.26 0.80
C LEU A 133 -14.16 21.77 0.89
N GLU A 134 -14.64 22.36 -0.19
CA GLU A 134 -14.82 23.81 -0.29
C GLU A 134 -15.88 24.34 0.72
N GLY A 135 -15.50 25.34 1.51
CA GLY A 135 -16.37 25.92 2.53
C GLY A 135 -16.61 25.04 3.76
N GLN A 136 -16.00 23.85 3.82
CA GLN A 136 -16.10 22.98 5.00
C GLN A 136 -15.00 23.28 6.02
N LYS A 137 -15.22 22.84 7.25
CA LYS A 137 -14.18 22.86 8.29
C LYS A 137 -13.06 21.90 7.92
N ALA A 138 -11.81 22.34 8.07
CA ALA A 138 -10.65 21.49 7.88
C ALA A 138 -10.73 20.20 8.75
N GLY A 139 -10.43 19.07 8.14
CA GLY A 139 -10.44 17.75 8.76
C GLY A 139 -9.25 16.93 8.34
N LEU A 140 -9.47 15.65 8.05
CA LEU A 140 -8.48 14.77 7.44
C LEU A 140 -8.99 14.29 6.07
N LEU A 141 -8.16 14.41 5.06
CA LEU A 141 -8.32 13.76 3.76
C LEU A 141 -7.40 12.53 3.73
N SER A 142 -7.93 11.35 3.48
CA SER A 142 -7.17 10.12 3.31
C SER A 142 -7.53 9.46 2.00
N VAL A 143 -6.57 9.43 1.07
CA VAL A 143 -6.72 8.79 -0.24
C VAL A 143 -5.49 7.96 -0.52
N MET A 144 -5.67 6.67 -0.83
CA MET A 144 -4.56 5.79 -1.16
C MET A 144 -3.82 6.28 -2.41
N ALA A 145 -2.49 6.24 -2.37
CA ALA A 145 -1.67 6.65 -3.50
C ALA A 145 -1.80 5.70 -4.70
N ALA A 146 -1.99 4.39 -4.43
CA ALA A 146 -2.22 3.40 -5.47
C ALA A 146 -3.06 2.23 -4.94
N ASN A 147 -4.04 1.80 -5.73
CA ASN A 147 -4.94 0.72 -5.36
C ASN A 147 -4.26 -0.66 -5.53
N ASN A 148 -4.39 -1.50 -4.52
CA ASN A 148 -3.75 -2.82 -4.46
C ASN A 148 -4.43 -3.90 -5.34
N GLU A 149 -5.65 -3.66 -5.81
CA GLU A 149 -6.42 -4.59 -6.66
C GLU A 149 -6.36 -4.20 -8.12
N LEU A 150 -6.78 -2.99 -8.47
CA LEU A 150 -6.81 -2.47 -9.84
C LEU A 150 -5.44 -2.03 -10.36
N GLY A 151 -4.55 -1.64 -9.44
CA GLY A 151 -3.31 -0.96 -9.79
C GLY A 151 -3.51 0.51 -10.16
N THR A 152 -4.69 1.09 -9.98
CA THR A 152 -4.94 2.51 -10.25
C THR A 152 -4.11 3.38 -9.33
N ILE A 153 -3.37 4.34 -9.89
CA ILE A 153 -2.62 5.37 -9.17
C ILE A 153 -3.52 6.61 -9.06
N SER A 154 -3.72 7.10 -7.85
CA SER A 154 -4.50 8.32 -7.61
C SER A 154 -3.84 9.54 -8.25
N PRO A 155 -4.62 10.55 -8.70
CA PRO A 155 -4.12 11.75 -9.37
C PRO A 155 -3.53 12.75 -8.36
N LEU A 156 -2.45 12.34 -7.64
CA LEU A 156 -1.90 13.06 -6.48
C LEU A 156 -1.51 14.50 -6.80
N GLU A 157 -0.97 14.76 -7.99
CA GLU A 157 -0.60 16.13 -8.39
C GLU A 157 -1.83 17.03 -8.59
N GLU A 158 -2.89 16.49 -9.19
CA GLU A 158 -4.15 17.24 -9.34
C GLU A 158 -4.81 17.48 -7.97
N MET A 159 -4.74 16.48 -7.06
CA MET A 159 -5.21 16.64 -5.68
C MET A 159 -4.44 17.74 -4.97
N ARG A 160 -3.10 17.78 -5.10
CA ARG A 160 -2.23 18.83 -4.55
C ARG A 160 -2.70 20.21 -5.02
N LEU A 161 -2.88 20.39 -6.33
CA LEU A 161 -3.33 21.67 -6.91
C LEU A 161 -4.73 22.05 -6.38
N CYS A 162 -5.64 21.10 -6.23
CA CYS A 162 -6.96 21.36 -5.64
C CYS A 162 -6.83 21.84 -4.18
N LEU A 163 -5.98 21.20 -3.38
CA LEU A 163 -5.78 21.54 -1.96
C LEU A 163 -5.09 22.89 -1.77
N GLU A 164 -4.14 23.25 -2.63
CA GLU A 164 -3.50 24.58 -2.64
C GLU A 164 -4.49 25.71 -2.95
N GLY A 165 -5.52 25.43 -3.74
CA GLY A 165 -6.58 26.38 -4.05
C GLY A 165 -7.61 26.59 -2.95
N LEU A 166 -7.57 25.82 -1.87
CA LEU A 166 -8.48 25.99 -0.71
C LEU A 166 -7.99 27.07 0.25
N SER A 167 -8.93 27.69 0.98
CA SER A 167 -8.57 28.54 2.10
C SER A 167 -7.90 27.74 3.22
N CYS A 168 -7.02 28.35 4.01
CA CYS A 168 -6.38 27.71 5.16
C CYS A 168 -7.39 27.11 6.15
N ALA A 169 -8.58 27.70 6.27
CA ALA A 169 -9.63 27.21 7.16
C ALA A 169 -10.31 25.92 6.65
N SER A 170 -10.23 25.66 5.34
CA SER A 170 -10.87 24.51 4.69
C SER A 170 -9.86 23.43 4.24
N ARG A 171 -8.54 23.73 4.22
CA ARG A 171 -7.52 22.77 3.81
C ARG A 171 -7.38 21.68 4.88
N PRO A 172 -7.75 20.42 4.59
CA PRO A 172 -7.57 19.30 5.50
C PRO A 172 -6.09 18.94 5.64
N LEU A 173 -5.71 18.24 6.72
CA LEU A 173 -4.50 17.41 6.70
C LEU A 173 -4.66 16.33 5.62
N TRP A 174 -3.59 16.06 4.89
CA TRP A 174 -3.63 15.09 3.80
C TRP A 174 -2.76 13.87 4.11
N HIS A 175 -3.41 12.72 4.29
CA HIS A 175 -2.81 11.40 4.45
C HIS A 175 -2.95 10.60 3.16
N ALA A 176 -1.93 9.82 2.81
CA ALA A 176 -2.02 8.81 1.76
C ALA A 176 -1.53 7.44 2.24
N ASP A 177 -2.30 6.38 1.97
CA ASP A 177 -1.80 5.01 2.02
C ASP A 177 -0.89 4.77 0.81
N CYS A 178 0.43 4.74 1.07
CA CYS A 178 1.47 4.60 0.05
C CYS A 178 2.06 3.18 -0.02
N VAL A 179 1.43 2.22 0.65
CA VAL A 179 1.89 0.84 0.76
C VAL A 179 2.13 0.18 -0.61
N GLN A 180 1.32 0.49 -1.62
CA GLN A 180 1.50 -0.04 -2.96
C GLN A 180 2.31 0.87 -3.89
N MET A 181 2.64 2.09 -3.47
CA MET A 181 3.39 3.05 -4.28
C MET A 181 4.90 2.91 -4.11
N LEU A 182 5.35 2.67 -2.88
CA LEU A 182 6.76 2.58 -2.52
C LEU A 182 7.52 1.58 -3.40
N GLY A 183 8.64 2.01 -3.98
CA GLY A 183 9.50 1.19 -4.84
C GLY A 183 8.92 0.81 -6.20
N LYS A 184 7.67 1.22 -6.53
CA LYS A 184 7.00 0.89 -7.80
C LYS A 184 6.85 2.11 -8.71
N ARG A 185 6.79 3.29 -8.15
CA ARG A 185 6.78 4.58 -8.85
C ARG A 185 7.58 5.59 -8.05
N ARG A 186 8.13 6.61 -8.74
CA ARG A 186 8.76 7.73 -8.03
C ARG A 186 7.73 8.39 -7.14
N PHE A 187 8.10 8.57 -5.89
CA PHE A 187 7.23 9.12 -4.88
C PHE A 187 8.06 9.91 -3.86
N ALA A 188 7.70 11.17 -3.66
CA ALA A 188 8.30 12.04 -2.67
C ALA A 188 7.16 12.74 -1.91
N PRO A 189 6.79 12.26 -0.71
CA PRO A 189 5.59 12.70 -0.01
C PRO A 189 5.59 14.20 0.28
N ARG A 190 6.74 14.77 0.61
CA ARG A 190 6.90 16.21 0.87
C ARG A 190 6.71 17.06 -0.39
N GLU A 191 7.26 16.62 -1.54
CA GLU A 191 7.11 17.34 -2.82
C GLU A 191 5.64 17.36 -3.26
N LEU A 192 4.89 16.31 -2.95
CA LEU A 192 3.45 16.21 -3.22
C LEU A 192 2.59 17.00 -2.23
N GLY A 193 3.17 17.58 -1.18
CA GLY A 193 2.42 18.35 -0.17
C GLY A 193 1.56 17.49 0.75
N LEU A 194 1.87 16.20 0.89
CA LEU A 194 1.28 15.34 1.89
C LEU A 194 1.68 15.80 3.31
N ASP A 195 0.80 15.58 4.27
CA ASP A 195 1.07 15.78 5.70
C ASP A 195 1.44 14.45 6.37
N MET A 196 0.93 13.32 5.87
CA MET A 196 1.22 11.97 6.36
C MET A 196 1.22 10.95 5.22
N ALA A 197 2.06 9.90 5.35
CA ALA A 197 2.09 8.77 4.41
C ALA A 197 2.39 7.46 5.15
N SER A 198 1.64 6.41 4.81
CA SER A 198 1.80 5.07 5.42
C SER A 198 2.50 4.11 4.47
N PHE A 199 3.43 3.30 5.01
CA PHE A 199 4.20 2.31 4.27
C PHE A 199 4.26 0.98 5.01
N SER A 200 4.58 -0.10 4.28
CA SER A 200 4.76 -1.44 4.85
C SER A 200 5.95 -2.15 4.21
N ALA A 201 6.91 -2.57 5.03
CA ALA A 201 8.18 -3.11 4.56
C ALA A 201 8.03 -4.38 3.72
N HIS A 202 7.11 -5.27 4.08
CA HIS A 202 6.92 -6.55 3.36
C HIS A 202 6.43 -6.41 1.92
N LYS A 203 5.94 -5.23 1.51
CA LYS A 203 5.53 -4.98 0.13
C LYS A 203 6.70 -4.66 -0.80
N VAL A 204 7.88 -4.42 -0.23
CA VAL A 204 9.11 -4.11 -0.97
C VAL A 204 10.24 -5.09 -0.66
N GLY A 205 9.91 -6.26 -0.10
CA GLY A 205 10.88 -7.30 0.24
C GLY A 205 11.57 -7.10 1.59
N GLY A 206 10.98 -6.30 2.46
CA GLY A 206 11.32 -6.23 3.88
C GLY A 206 10.61 -7.28 4.72
N PRO A 207 10.90 -7.37 6.03
CA PRO A 207 10.24 -8.31 6.93
C PRO A 207 8.77 -7.95 7.17
N LEU A 208 7.97 -8.98 7.47
CA LEU A 208 6.64 -8.82 8.04
C LEU A 208 6.74 -8.16 9.42
N GLY A 209 5.68 -7.47 9.85
CA GLY A 209 5.62 -6.90 11.19
C GLY A 209 6.33 -5.55 11.35
N VAL A 210 6.70 -4.89 10.22
CA VAL A 210 7.24 -3.51 10.22
C VAL A 210 6.48 -2.66 9.23
N GLY A 211 5.96 -1.53 9.72
CA GLY A 211 5.43 -0.43 8.93
C GLY A 211 6.11 0.88 9.30
N VAL A 212 5.86 1.89 8.50
CA VAL A 212 6.33 3.25 8.71
C VAL A 212 5.16 4.20 8.50
N LEU A 213 4.97 5.12 9.43
CA LEU A 213 4.19 6.33 9.23
C LEU A 213 5.17 7.49 9.12
N TRP A 214 5.23 8.13 7.98
CA TRP A 214 5.80 9.47 7.87
C TRP A 214 4.73 10.49 8.27
N CYS A 215 5.09 11.40 9.16
CA CYS A 215 4.23 12.47 9.62
C CYS A 215 5.03 13.77 9.63
N ALA A 216 4.67 14.72 8.77
CA ALA A 216 5.32 16.01 8.69
C ALA A 216 5.27 16.73 10.05
N LYS A 217 6.33 17.46 10.42
CA LYS A 217 6.41 18.21 11.70
C LYS A 217 5.27 19.20 11.88
N SER A 218 4.71 19.70 10.78
CA SER A 218 3.55 20.61 10.79
C SER A 218 2.22 19.90 11.02
N ALA A 219 2.16 18.58 10.87
CA ALA A 219 0.92 17.82 11.04
C ALA A 219 0.67 17.51 12.52
N ALA A 220 -0.53 17.81 12.98
CA ALA A 220 -0.95 17.46 14.33
C ALA A 220 -1.38 16.00 14.39
N LEU A 221 -0.56 15.15 14.98
CA LEU A 221 -0.87 13.73 15.19
C LEU A 221 -1.01 13.44 16.68
N SER A 222 -2.12 12.82 17.10
CA SER A 222 -2.32 12.36 18.45
C SER A 222 -1.92 10.87 18.59
N PRO A 223 -1.10 10.50 19.59
CA PRO A 223 -0.68 9.11 19.76
C PRO A 223 -1.86 8.17 20.04
N ARG A 224 -1.81 6.97 19.45
CA ARG A 224 -2.86 5.95 19.61
C ARG A 224 -2.41 4.75 20.45
N VAL A 225 -1.12 4.50 20.48
CA VAL A 225 -0.50 3.48 21.34
C VAL A 225 0.32 4.21 22.39
N VAL A 226 -0.22 4.31 23.60
CA VAL A 226 0.37 5.08 24.72
C VAL A 226 1.13 4.14 25.67
N GLY A 227 2.21 4.65 26.31
CA GLY A 227 3.05 3.87 27.22
C GLY A 227 4.40 4.52 27.52
N GLY A 228 5.49 3.82 27.28
CA GLY A 228 6.86 4.19 27.70
C GLY A 228 7.57 5.30 26.91
N GLY A 229 6.86 6.01 26.02
CA GLY A 229 7.40 7.18 25.32
C GLY A 229 8.32 6.86 24.13
N GLN A 230 8.37 5.62 23.67
CA GLN A 230 9.09 5.26 22.44
C GLN A 230 8.52 6.04 21.24
N GLU A 231 9.30 6.11 20.15
CA GLU A 231 8.94 6.89 18.96
C GLU A 231 8.53 8.33 19.30
N SER A 232 9.31 8.99 20.17
CA SER A 232 9.01 10.36 20.64
C SER A 232 7.62 10.52 21.26
N GLY A 233 7.07 9.44 21.84
CA GLY A 233 5.73 9.41 22.45
C GLY A 233 4.60 9.16 21.46
N MET A 234 4.90 9.09 20.17
CA MET A 234 3.87 8.93 19.13
C MET A 234 3.41 7.46 18.99
N ARG A 235 4.28 6.51 19.32
CA ARG A 235 3.96 5.09 19.32
C ARG A 235 4.79 4.35 20.36
N SER A 236 4.20 4.07 21.50
CA SER A 236 4.89 3.39 22.60
C SER A 236 5.02 1.87 22.37
N GLY A 237 5.93 1.27 23.12
CA GLY A 237 6.29 -0.15 23.05
C GLY A 237 7.67 -0.36 22.45
N THR A 238 8.43 -1.30 23.00
CA THR A 238 9.80 -1.61 22.54
C THR A 238 9.82 -1.89 21.06
N GLU A 239 10.70 -1.22 20.36
CA GLU A 239 10.86 -1.31 18.91
C GLU A 239 11.44 -2.68 18.50
N ASN A 240 10.92 -3.25 17.41
CA ASN A 240 11.46 -4.48 16.82
C ASN A 240 12.71 -4.15 15.98
N LEU A 241 13.80 -3.82 16.69
CA LEU A 241 15.00 -3.28 16.08
C LEU A 241 15.62 -4.15 14.96
N PRO A 242 15.75 -5.50 15.10
CA PRO A 242 16.27 -6.31 13.99
C PRO A 242 15.40 -6.23 12.74
N ALA A 243 14.10 -6.24 12.90
CA ALA A 243 13.19 -6.14 11.76
C ALA A 243 13.18 -4.72 11.17
N ILE A 244 13.34 -3.67 11.98
CA ILE A 244 13.44 -2.28 11.52
C ILE A 244 14.72 -2.08 10.71
N ALA A 245 15.87 -2.58 11.16
CA ALA A 245 17.13 -2.51 10.42
C ALA A 245 17.02 -3.19 9.04
N ALA A 246 16.42 -4.38 8.99
CA ALA A 246 16.17 -5.08 7.74
C ALA A 246 15.16 -4.36 6.83
N ALA A 247 14.15 -3.71 7.42
CA ALA A 247 13.18 -2.90 6.67
C ALA A 247 13.84 -1.68 6.02
N ALA A 248 14.79 -1.04 6.71
CA ALA A 248 15.55 0.08 6.16
C ALA A 248 16.32 -0.33 4.89
N VAL A 249 17.03 -1.48 4.93
CA VAL A 249 17.71 -2.04 3.75
C VAL A 249 16.74 -2.28 2.59
N ALA A 250 15.58 -2.90 2.89
CA ALA A 250 14.62 -3.23 1.84
C ALA A 250 14.00 -1.97 1.20
N ILE A 251 13.67 -0.96 1.99
CA ILE A 251 13.10 0.31 1.51
C ILE A 251 14.11 1.08 0.68
N GLU A 252 15.34 1.22 1.17
CA GLU A 252 16.44 1.88 0.47
C GLU A 252 16.69 1.26 -0.91
N LEU A 253 16.84 -0.06 -0.98
CA LEU A 253 17.02 -0.79 -2.23
C LEU A 253 15.81 -0.68 -3.16
N ALA A 254 14.60 -0.75 -2.63
CA ALA A 254 13.39 -0.63 -3.43
C ALA A 254 13.27 0.75 -4.09
N VAL A 255 13.65 1.81 -3.39
CA VAL A 255 13.67 3.17 -3.94
C VAL A 255 14.81 3.32 -4.96
N ALA A 256 16.00 2.83 -4.67
CA ALA A 256 17.13 2.89 -5.59
C ALA A 256 16.89 2.13 -6.91
N GLU A 257 16.23 0.98 -6.85
CA GLU A 257 15.92 0.13 -8.00
C GLU A 257 14.61 0.50 -8.71
N GLN A 258 13.88 1.51 -8.23
CA GLN A 258 12.50 1.80 -8.64
C GLN A 258 12.33 1.97 -10.16
N ALA A 259 13.23 2.68 -10.82
CA ALA A 259 13.13 2.94 -12.26
C ALA A 259 13.24 1.63 -13.05
N LEU A 260 14.22 0.77 -12.73
CA LEU A 260 14.41 -0.53 -13.35
C LEU A 260 13.23 -1.47 -13.08
N TYR A 261 12.72 -1.47 -11.84
CA TYR A 261 11.53 -2.23 -11.47
C TYR A 261 10.32 -1.81 -12.32
N THR A 262 10.10 -0.50 -12.45
CA THR A 262 8.96 0.05 -13.22
C THR A 262 9.03 -0.36 -14.69
N GLU A 263 10.16 -0.14 -15.35
CA GLU A 263 10.36 -0.49 -16.76
C GLU A 263 10.15 -1.98 -17.02
N ARG A 264 10.81 -2.81 -16.22
CA ARG A 264 10.76 -4.27 -16.36
C ARG A 264 9.36 -4.81 -16.12
N THR A 265 8.70 -4.42 -15.03
CA THR A 265 7.37 -4.96 -14.70
C THR A 265 6.30 -4.43 -15.64
N ALA A 266 6.39 -3.20 -16.14
CA ALA A 266 5.48 -2.67 -17.15
C ALA A 266 5.54 -3.50 -18.44
N ARG A 267 6.75 -3.80 -18.93
CA ARG A 267 6.96 -4.66 -20.13
C ARG A 267 6.38 -6.06 -19.91
N LEU A 268 6.67 -6.68 -18.78
CA LEU A 268 6.19 -8.01 -18.44
C LEU A 268 4.66 -8.06 -18.27
N SER A 269 4.07 -7.09 -17.59
CA SER A 269 2.61 -6.99 -17.42
C SER A 269 1.89 -6.79 -18.76
N ALA A 270 2.42 -5.93 -19.62
CA ALA A 270 1.87 -5.73 -20.97
C ALA A 270 1.94 -7.00 -21.82
N SER A 271 3.03 -7.76 -21.72
CA SER A 271 3.15 -9.06 -22.38
C SER A 271 2.14 -10.06 -21.82
N LEU A 272 2.05 -10.19 -20.50
CA LEU A 272 1.10 -11.08 -19.83
C LEU A 272 -0.35 -10.77 -20.22
N TRP A 273 -0.71 -9.46 -20.21
CA TRP A 273 -2.06 -9.05 -20.60
C TRP A 273 -2.39 -9.43 -22.06
N ARG A 274 -1.49 -9.16 -23.00
CA ARG A 274 -1.69 -9.54 -24.43
C ARG A 274 -1.95 -11.04 -24.60
N GLU A 275 -1.19 -11.86 -23.89
CA GLU A 275 -1.37 -13.34 -23.93
C GLU A 275 -2.70 -13.77 -23.28
N ILE A 276 -3.10 -13.17 -22.15
CA ILE A 276 -4.41 -13.44 -21.52
C ILE A 276 -5.54 -13.07 -22.51
N GLN A 277 -5.49 -11.86 -23.08
CA GLN A 277 -6.51 -11.35 -23.98
C GLN A 277 -6.66 -12.21 -25.24
N SER A 278 -5.58 -12.73 -25.78
CA SER A 278 -5.60 -13.60 -26.96
C SER A 278 -6.03 -15.03 -26.66
N SER A 279 -5.82 -15.49 -25.42
CA SER A 279 -5.99 -16.90 -25.03
C SER A 279 -7.32 -17.17 -24.31
N ILE A 280 -7.91 -16.18 -23.68
CA ILE A 280 -9.14 -16.32 -22.89
C ILE A 280 -10.21 -15.39 -23.47
N PRO A 281 -11.15 -15.93 -24.28
CA PRO A 281 -12.19 -15.12 -24.89
C PRO A 281 -13.02 -14.34 -23.87
N GLY A 282 -13.22 -13.06 -24.12
CA GLY A 282 -14.01 -12.18 -23.25
C GLY A 282 -13.30 -11.69 -21.99
N ALA A 283 -12.02 -12.05 -21.76
CA ALA A 283 -11.24 -11.47 -20.68
C ALA A 283 -11.18 -9.94 -20.79
N ARG A 284 -11.40 -9.24 -19.70
CA ARG A 284 -11.37 -7.75 -19.63
C ARG A 284 -10.40 -7.27 -18.58
N LEU A 285 -9.54 -6.32 -18.93
CA LEU A 285 -8.68 -5.63 -17.97
C LEU A 285 -9.53 -4.59 -17.21
N LEU A 286 -9.46 -4.61 -15.89
CA LEU A 286 -10.10 -3.64 -15.03
C LEU A 286 -9.10 -2.56 -14.59
N GLY A 287 -9.62 -1.37 -14.25
CA GLY A 287 -8.80 -0.20 -13.93
C GLY A 287 -8.28 0.52 -15.19
N PRO A 288 -7.27 1.40 -15.08
CA PRO A 288 -6.71 2.16 -16.22
C PRO A 288 -6.14 1.25 -17.30
N ALA A 289 -6.02 1.73 -18.55
CA ALA A 289 -5.40 0.99 -19.65
C ALA A 289 -3.98 0.51 -19.29
N ILE A 290 -3.52 -0.59 -19.93
CA ILE A 290 -2.25 -1.26 -19.56
C ILE A 290 -1.03 -0.34 -19.68
N GLU A 291 -1.03 0.58 -20.64
CA GLU A 291 0.06 1.53 -20.88
C GLU A 291 -0.17 2.89 -20.20
N SER A 292 -1.25 3.03 -19.43
CA SER A 292 -1.58 4.28 -18.75
C SER A 292 -0.56 4.62 -17.66
N PRO A 293 -0.08 5.86 -17.57
CA PRO A 293 0.73 6.31 -16.45
C PRO A 293 -0.02 6.24 -15.10
N ALA A 294 -1.34 6.20 -15.14
CA ALA A 294 -2.20 6.03 -13.96
C ALA A 294 -2.34 4.57 -13.50
N ARG A 295 -1.55 3.62 -14.07
CA ARG A 295 -1.51 2.23 -13.63
C ARG A 295 -0.17 1.88 -12.99
N LEU A 296 -0.20 1.14 -11.89
CA LEU A 296 1.00 0.47 -11.34
C LEU A 296 1.56 -0.51 -12.38
N PRO A 297 2.88 -0.53 -12.59
CA PRO A 297 3.50 -1.29 -13.65
C PRO A 297 3.39 -2.81 -13.48
N ASN A 298 3.15 -3.27 -12.26
CA ASN A 298 3.20 -4.67 -11.88
C ASN A 298 1.82 -5.31 -11.64
N THR A 299 0.71 -4.60 -11.81
CA THR A 299 -0.61 -5.05 -11.36
C THR A 299 -1.59 -5.18 -12.52
N LEU A 300 -2.16 -6.38 -12.66
CA LEU A 300 -3.27 -6.67 -13.54
C LEU A 300 -4.47 -7.14 -12.70
N CYS A 301 -5.61 -6.50 -12.88
CA CYS A 301 -6.90 -6.99 -12.42
C CYS A 301 -7.68 -7.41 -13.66
N VAL A 302 -7.95 -8.69 -13.79
CA VAL A 302 -8.57 -9.26 -15.01
C VAL A 302 -9.89 -9.88 -14.64
N LEU A 303 -10.97 -9.45 -15.26
CA LEU A 303 -12.27 -10.11 -15.18
C LEU A 303 -12.30 -11.25 -16.19
N LEU A 304 -12.56 -12.45 -15.69
CA LEU A 304 -12.64 -13.69 -16.47
C LEU A 304 -14.12 -14.14 -16.54
N PRO A 305 -14.79 -14.02 -17.71
CA PRO A 305 -16.21 -14.32 -17.83
C PRO A 305 -16.56 -15.73 -17.38
N GLY A 306 -17.59 -15.87 -16.54
CA GLY A 306 -18.05 -17.15 -16.01
C GLY A 306 -17.18 -17.78 -14.94
N ALA A 307 -16.06 -17.14 -14.56
CA ALA A 307 -15.23 -17.61 -13.46
C ALA A 307 -15.86 -17.26 -12.09
N ASP A 308 -15.53 -18.07 -11.09
CA ASP A 308 -15.75 -17.77 -9.67
C ASP A 308 -14.43 -17.92 -8.94
N GLY A 309 -13.93 -16.82 -8.39
CA GLY A 309 -12.64 -16.79 -7.69
C GLY A 309 -12.54 -17.80 -6.54
N ARG A 310 -13.66 -18.14 -5.90
CA ARG A 310 -13.74 -19.17 -4.84
C ARG A 310 -13.33 -20.56 -5.33
N VAL A 311 -13.54 -20.84 -6.60
CA VAL A 311 -13.18 -22.10 -7.26
C VAL A 311 -11.89 -21.94 -8.05
N LEU A 312 -11.75 -20.83 -8.77
CA LEU A 312 -10.64 -20.63 -9.69
C LEU A 312 -9.29 -20.49 -8.95
N VAL A 313 -9.21 -19.67 -7.89
CA VAL A 313 -7.93 -19.45 -7.18
C VAL A 313 -7.39 -20.74 -6.55
N PRO A 314 -8.16 -21.56 -5.83
CA PRO A 314 -7.68 -22.86 -5.37
C PRO A 314 -7.27 -23.82 -6.50
N ARG A 315 -7.96 -23.82 -7.64
CA ARG A 315 -7.56 -24.64 -8.79
C ARG A 315 -6.24 -24.20 -9.38
N LEU A 316 -6.03 -22.88 -9.54
CA LEU A 316 -4.77 -22.32 -10.03
C LEU A 316 -3.61 -22.64 -9.07
N ASP A 317 -3.85 -22.56 -7.75
CA ASP A 317 -2.86 -22.94 -6.74
C ASP A 317 -2.46 -24.42 -6.84
N LEU A 318 -3.42 -25.33 -7.02
CA LEU A 318 -3.14 -26.76 -7.24
C LEU A 318 -2.28 -27.01 -8.50
N GLU A 319 -2.46 -26.20 -9.54
CA GLU A 319 -1.66 -26.26 -10.76
C GLU A 319 -0.31 -25.51 -10.63
N GLY A 320 -0.04 -24.89 -9.48
CA GLY A 320 1.22 -24.20 -9.19
C GLY A 320 1.25 -22.72 -9.55
N LEU A 321 0.11 -22.07 -9.72
CA LEU A 321 0.02 -20.62 -9.97
C LEU A 321 -0.64 -19.91 -8.76
N GLU A 322 0.15 -19.08 -8.08
CA GLU A 322 -0.25 -18.30 -6.91
C GLU A 322 -0.71 -16.91 -7.35
N VAL A 323 -2.01 -16.63 -7.16
CA VAL A 323 -2.70 -15.38 -7.53
C VAL A 323 -3.77 -15.06 -6.48
N SER A 324 -4.38 -13.88 -6.53
CA SER A 324 -5.50 -13.50 -5.67
C SER A 324 -6.79 -13.30 -6.45
N ALA A 325 -7.93 -13.66 -5.87
CA ALA A 325 -9.19 -13.00 -6.18
C ALA A 325 -9.16 -11.58 -5.59
N GLY A 326 -9.85 -10.61 -6.20
CA GLY A 326 -9.73 -9.18 -5.91
C GLY A 326 -9.43 -8.77 -4.47
N SER A 327 -10.16 -9.24 -3.46
CA SER A 327 -9.89 -8.95 -2.04
C SER A 327 -9.08 -10.05 -1.35
N ALA A 328 -7.76 -9.94 -1.32
CA ALA A 328 -6.86 -10.87 -0.64
C ALA A 328 -6.92 -10.83 0.91
N CYS A 329 -7.64 -9.87 1.50
CA CYS A 329 -7.57 -9.56 2.94
C CYS A 329 -8.76 -10.04 3.78
N SER A 330 -9.75 -10.70 3.20
CA SER A 330 -10.86 -11.28 3.99
C SER A 330 -10.43 -12.66 4.52
N SER A 331 -10.39 -12.79 5.84
CA SER A 331 -9.98 -13.98 6.59
C SER A 331 -10.66 -15.28 6.10
N GLY A 332 -10.07 -15.92 5.08
CA GLY A 332 -10.42 -17.29 4.67
C GLY A 332 -11.68 -17.45 3.80
N SER A 333 -12.48 -16.41 3.56
CA SER A 333 -13.61 -16.43 2.61
C SER A 333 -13.35 -15.48 1.44
N ILE A 334 -13.55 -15.95 0.21
CA ILE A 334 -13.44 -15.11 -0.98
C ILE A 334 -14.77 -14.36 -1.15
N GLU A 335 -14.89 -13.25 -0.46
CA GLU A 335 -16.01 -12.31 -0.62
C GLU A 335 -15.83 -11.48 -1.90
N PRO A 336 -16.93 -10.98 -2.51
CA PRO A 336 -16.83 -10.06 -3.63
C PRO A 336 -15.96 -8.85 -3.27
N SER A 337 -15.10 -8.42 -4.19
CA SER A 337 -14.22 -7.27 -3.96
C SER A 337 -15.03 -6.00 -3.65
N PRO A 338 -14.84 -5.37 -2.47
CA PRO A 338 -15.48 -4.09 -2.16
C PRO A 338 -15.07 -2.98 -3.12
N VAL A 339 -13.86 -3.06 -3.67
CA VAL A 339 -13.34 -2.13 -4.68
C VAL A 339 -14.16 -2.22 -5.96
N LEU A 340 -14.42 -3.43 -6.45
CA LEU A 340 -15.21 -3.65 -7.67
C LEU A 340 -16.70 -3.33 -7.46
N LEU A 341 -17.24 -3.63 -6.29
CA LEU A 341 -18.61 -3.23 -5.94
C LEU A 341 -18.76 -1.72 -5.89
N ALA A 342 -17.76 -0.99 -5.34
CA ALA A 342 -17.74 0.47 -5.32
C ALA A 342 -17.63 1.10 -6.72
N LEU A 343 -17.08 0.37 -7.70
CA LEU A 343 -17.06 0.75 -9.12
C LEU A 343 -18.38 0.43 -9.85
N GLY A 344 -19.36 -0.15 -9.17
CA GLY A 344 -20.66 -0.51 -9.75
C GLY A 344 -20.69 -1.87 -10.45
N HIS A 345 -19.65 -2.71 -10.32
CA HIS A 345 -19.73 -4.09 -10.77
C HIS A 345 -20.71 -4.88 -9.91
N ASN A 346 -21.44 -5.82 -10.51
CA ASN A 346 -22.26 -6.75 -9.76
C ASN A 346 -21.40 -7.79 -9.02
N GLU A 347 -21.97 -8.52 -8.07
CA GLU A 347 -21.26 -9.52 -7.27
C GLU A 347 -20.63 -10.64 -8.11
N ALA A 348 -21.28 -11.05 -9.21
CA ALA A 348 -20.77 -12.12 -10.07
C ALA A 348 -19.48 -11.64 -10.77
N ASP A 349 -19.48 -10.44 -11.36
CA ASP A 349 -18.29 -9.84 -11.95
C ASP A 349 -17.20 -9.61 -10.89
N ALA A 350 -17.56 -9.14 -9.70
CA ALA A 350 -16.62 -8.92 -8.61
C ALA A 350 -15.94 -10.22 -8.13
N ARG A 351 -16.66 -11.36 -8.19
CA ARG A 351 -16.08 -12.69 -7.92
C ARG A 351 -15.28 -13.27 -9.08
N ALA A 352 -15.59 -12.84 -10.32
CA ALA A 352 -14.89 -13.30 -11.53
C ALA A 352 -13.55 -12.59 -11.76
N ALA A 353 -13.20 -11.63 -10.93
CA ALA A 353 -11.96 -10.87 -11.05
C ALA A 353 -10.78 -11.62 -10.43
N LEU A 354 -9.68 -11.69 -11.18
CA LEU A 354 -8.41 -12.26 -10.78
C LEU A 354 -7.35 -11.16 -10.77
N ARG A 355 -6.62 -11.03 -9.66
CA ARG A 355 -5.46 -10.14 -9.58
C ARG A 355 -4.18 -10.93 -9.79
N LEU A 356 -3.36 -10.47 -10.74
CA LEU A 356 -2.01 -10.93 -10.94
C LEU A 356 -1.06 -9.75 -10.67
N SER A 357 -0.09 -9.97 -9.80
CA SER A 357 0.87 -8.93 -9.44
C SER A 357 2.29 -9.46 -9.49
N LEU A 358 3.11 -8.84 -10.34
CA LEU A 358 4.48 -9.23 -10.62
C LEU A 358 5.43 -8.69 -9.56
N GLY A 359 6.50 -9.42 -9.29
CA GLY A 359 7.57 -9.03 -8.40
C GLY A 359 8.86 -8.65 -9.12
N ARG A 360 9.85 -8.26 -8.32
CA ARG A 360 11.19 -7.91 -8.77
C ARG A 360 11.85 -9.02 -9.60
N ASP A 361 11.68 -10.27 -9.17
CA ASP A 361 12.37 -11.41 -9.73
C ASP A 361 11.51 -12.23 -10.70
N THR A 362 10.25 -11.83 -10.96
CA THR A 362 9.36 -12.49 -11.92
C THR A 362 10.00 -12.58 -13.30
N THR A 363 10.03 -13.77 -13.91
CA THR A 363 10.69 -14.05 -15.18
C THR A 363 9.69 -14.23 -16.32
N GLU A 364 10.15 -14.10 -17.57
CA GLU A 364 9.34 -14.41 -18.76
C GLU A 364 8.96 -15.90 -18.84
N GLU A 365 9.82 -16.80 -18.30
CA GLU A 365 9.53 -18.22 -18.24
C GLU A 365 8.36 -18.52 -17.30
N GLU A 366 8.37 -17.90 -16.12
CA GLU A 366 7.24 -17.98 -15.18
C GLU A 366 5.95 -17.45 -15.81
N LEU A 367 6.00 -16.36 -16.58
CA LEU A 367 4.81 -15.83 -17.25
C LEU A 367 4.29 -16.79 -18.33
N ARG A 368 5.19 -17.44 -19.11
CA ARG A 368 4.78 -18.48 -20.07
C ARG A 368 4.09 -19.65 -19.38
N LEU A 369 4.61 -20.09 -18.22
CA LEU A 369 4.00 -21.14 -17.43
C LEU A 369 2.63 -20.70 -16.87
N ALA A 370 2.55 -19.48 -16.32
CA ALA A 370 1.29 -18.91 -15.82
C ALA A 370 0.19 -18.87 -16.89
N ILE A 371 0.53 -18.43 -18.12
CA ILE A 371 -0.42 -18.42 -19.25
C ILE A 371 -0.87 -19.82 -19.60
N LYS A 372 0.06 -20.80 -19.64
CA LYS A 372 -0.32 -22.20 -19.90
C LYS A 372 -1.31 -22.72 -18.88
N ILE A 373 -1.06 -22.46 -17.58
CA ILE A 373 -1.96 -22.86 -16.49
C ILE A 373 -3.32 -22.17 -16.63
N LEU A 374 -3.34 -20.84 -16.84
CA LEU A 374 -4.58 -20.09 -17.02
C LEU A 374 -5.44 -20.63 -18.17
N ARG A 375 -4.82 -20.90 -19.33
CA ARG A 375 -5.51 -21.48 -20.50
C ARG A 375 -6.14 -22.83 -20.19
N THR A 376 -5.44 -23.72 -19.50
CA THR A 376 -5.92 -25.05 -19.16
C THR A 376 -7.03 -25.01 -18.11
N THR A 377 -6.99 -24.02 -17.21
CA THR A 377 -7.92 -23.94 -16.07
C THR A 377 -9.18 -23.14 -16.40
N CYS A 378 -9.09 -22.13 -17.29
CA CYS A 378 -10.19 -21.22 -17.66
C CYS A 378 -10.81 -21.53 -19.03
N GLY A 379 -10.20 -22.38 -19.85
CA GLY A 379 -10.74 -22.88 -21.14
C GLY A 379 -11.41 -24.21 -20.93
#